data_37e42d19eee7e670e5aa05d04fb38dd8
#
_entry.id   37e42d19eee7e670e5aa05d04fb38dd8
#
_cell.length_a   1.000
_cell.length_b   1.000
_cell.length_c   1.000
_cell.angle_alpha   90.00
_cell.angle_beta   90.00
_cell.angle_gamma   90.00
#
_symmetry.space_group_name_H-M   'P 1'
#
loop_
_entity.id
_entity.type
_entity.pdbx_description
1 polymer ?
#
loop_
_entity_poly.entity_id
_entity_poly.type
_entity_poly.pdbx_seq_one_letter_code
_entity_poly.pdbx_strand_id
1 'polypeptide(L)'
;VWGRMYNQGQTCCASKRFIVLDSIADKFLAKFQAALALQEPGDPMDEKTTKGPMSQEVALVDLLKQVDGAVAHGAKVLMGGKRIERPGSFMETTILADVKPDNPAFRQEFFGPVAMFFRVKNEDEAIALANDSDFGLGGSVFTKDVARGERVASRVNTGMMFINNIDWADAELPFGGVKDSGYGRELGDMGIQQFVNKKLVRVNAIDAPA
;
A
#
# COMPACT_ATOMS: atom_id res chain seq x y z
N VAL A 1 6.24 -9.06 -4.65
CA VAL A 1 5.26 -10.01 -4.08
C VAL A 1 5.09 -9.80 -2.58
N TRP A 2 6.17 -9.85 -1.82
CA TRP A 2 6.10 -9.79 -0.36
C TRP A 2 5.30 -8.56 0.14
N GLY A 3 5.56 -7.37 -0.40
CA GLY A 3 4.84 -6.16 -0.02
C GLY A 3 3.32 -6.20 -0.28
N ARG A 4 2.84 -6.99 -1.26
CA ARG A 4 1.40 -7.18 -1.48
C ARG A 4 0.82 -8.31 -0.63
N MET A 5 1.58 -9.39 -0.47
CA MET A 5 1.08 -10.64 0.08
C MET A 5 1.30 -10.80 1.60
N TYR A 6 2.03 -9.89 2.22
CA TYR A 6 2.17 -9.87 3.68
C TYR A 6 0.80 -9.89 4.34
N ASN A 7 0.57 -10.87 5.22
CA ASN A 7 -0.73 -11.14 5.85
C ASN A 7 -1.90 -11.20 4.84
N GLN A 8 -1.68 -11.77 3.65
CA GLN A 8 -2.65 -11.83 2.54
C GLN A 8 -3.10 -10.44 2.04
N GLY A 9 -2.27 -9.43 2.22
CA GLY A 9 -2.63 -8.05 1.90
C GLY A 9 -3.57 -7.39 2.90
N GLN A 10 -3.85 -8.04 4.03
CA GLN A 10 -4.70 -7.55 5.10
C GLN A 10 -3.89 -6.76 6.13
N THR A 11 -3.15 -5.77 5.65
CA THR A 11 -2.41 -4.83 6.47
C THR A 11 -2.36 -3.46 5.78
N CYS A 12 -2.35 -2.38 6.55
CA CYS A 12 -2.35 -1.01 6.04
C CYS A 12 -1.11 -0.71 5.17
N CYS A 13 0.07 -1.23 5.52
CA CYS A 13 1.30 -1.06 4.75
C CYS A 13 1.46 -2.03 3.57
N ALA A 14 0.49 -2.92 3.30
CA ALA A 14 0.56 -3.76 2.11
C ALA A 14 0.40 -2.93 0.83
N SER A 15 1.34 -3.07 -0.10
CA SER A 15 1.35 -2.34 -1.36
C SER A 15 0.11 -2.64 -2.20
N LYS A 16 -0.72 -1.65 -2.48
CA LYS A 16 -1.99 -1.80 -3.20
C LYS A 16 -1.90 -1.35 -4.65
N ARG A 17 -1.09 -0.30 -4.93
CA ARG A 17 -0.97 0.36 -6.22
C ARG A 17 0.45 0.18 -6.76
N PHE A 18 0.58 -0.51 -7.88
CA PHE A 18 1.84 -0.79 -8.58
C PHE A 18 1.93 0.12 -9.80
N ILE A 19 2.64 1.23 -9.66
CA ILE A 19 2.78 2.26 -10.68
C ILE A 19 4.11 2.01 -11.40
N VAL A 20 4.07 1.61 -12.66
CA VAL A 20 5.23 1.10 -13.37
C VAL A 20 5.42 1.86 -14.69
N LEU A 21 6.66 2.30 -14.95
CA LEU A 21 7.01 2.94 -16.21
C LEU A 21 6.80 2.00 -17.40
N ASP A 22 6.21 2.49 -18.48
CA ASP A 22 5.90 1.73 -19.69
C ASP A 22 7.11 0.95 -20.22
N SER A 23 8.30 1.54 -20.14
CA SER A 23 9.55 0.92 -20.63
C SER A 23 9.90 -0.42 -19.97
N ILE A 24 9.35 -0.70 -18.77
CA ILE A 24 9.59 -1.94 -18.03
C ILE A 24 8.29 -2.69 -17.67
N ALA A 25 7.13 -2.13 -17.99
CA ALA A 25 5.84 -2.58 -17.51
C ALA A 25 5.54 -4.04 -17.87
N ASP A 26 5.76 -4.45 -19.12
CA ASP A 26 5.51 -5.84 -19.55
C ASP A 26 6.41 -6.84 -18.84
N LYS A 27 7.70 -6.49 -18.73
CA LYS A 27 8.66 -7.35 -18.03
C LYS A 27 8.38 -7.44 -16.53
N PHE A 28 7.96 -6.33 -15.92
CA PHE A 28 7.57 -6.30 -14.52
C PHE A 28 6.32 -7.16 -14.30
N LEU A 29 5.27 -6.94 -15.11
CA LEU A 29 4.00 -7.66 -14.99
C LEU A 29 4.19 -9.16 -15.13
N ALA A 30 4.93 -9.61 -16.15
CA ALA A 30 5.19 -11.04 -16.36
C ALA A 30 5.90 -11.67 -15.15
N LYS A 31 6.92 -11.01 -14.59
CA LYS A 31 7.61 -11.50 -13.39
C LYS A 31 6.73 -11.45 -12.14
N PHE A 32 5.90 -10.42 -12.01
CA PHE A 32 4.98 -10.26 -10.88
C PHE A 32 3.91 -11.35 -10.88
N GLN A 33 3.28 -11.60 -12.04
CA GLN A 33 2.31 -12.70 -12.21
C GLN A 33 2.94 -14.06 -11.90
N ALA A 34 4.11 -14.34 -12.45
CA ALA A 34 4.82 -15.60 -12.21
C ALA A 34 5.14 -15.81 -10.72
N ALA A 35 5.59 -14.77 -10.03
CA ALA A 35 5.91 -14.86 -8.61
C ALA A 35 4.66 -14.90 -7.70
N LEU A 36 3.57 -14.26 -8.09
CA LEU A 36 2.28 -14.38 -7.39
C LEU A 36 1.62 -15.76 -7.59
N ALA A 37 1.82 -16.38 -8.75
CA ALA A 37 1.30 -17.72 -9.03
C ALA A 37 1.92 -18.81 -8.14
N LEU A 38 3.08 -18.52 -7.52
CA LEU A 38 3.72 -19.44 -6.56
C LEU A 38 3.11 -19.36 -5.15
N GLN A 39 2.12 -18.50 -4.93
CA GLN A 39 1.46 -18.39 -3.63
C GLN A 39 0.44 -19.52 -3.44
N GLU A 40 0.80 -20.50 -2.62
CA GLU A 40 0.00 -21.70 -2.35
C GLU A 40 -1.01 -21.45 -1.23
N PRO A 41 -2.33 -21.51 -1.51
CA PRO A 41 -3.37 -21.38 -0.51
C PRO A 41 -3.48 -22.65 0.34
N GLY A 42 -3.37 -22.51 1.66
CA GLY A 42 -3.35 -23.65 2.55
C GLY A 42 -3.78 -23.35 3.98
N ASP A 43 -3.67 -24.38 4.81
CA ASP A 43 -3.85 -24.28 6.25
C ASP A 43 -2.72 -23.40 6.82
N PRO A 44 -3.04 -22.33 7.58
CA PRO A 44 -2.02 -21.47 8.22
C PRO A 44 -1.08 -22.22 9.18
N MET A 45 -1.47 -23.40 9.65
CA MET A 45 -0.63 -24.24 10.52
C MET A 45 0.33 -25.14 9.74
N ASP A 46 0.23 -25.23 8.44
CA ASP A 46 1.17 -25.95 7.58
C ASP A 46 2.29 -25.00 7.12
N GLU A 47 3.53 -25.32 7.44
CA GLU A 47 4.72 -24.53 7.06
C GLU A 47 4.89 -24.35 5.54
N LYS A 48 4.27 -25.18 4.72
CA LYS A 48 4.29 -25.06 3.26
C LYS A 48 3.31 -24.03 2.73
N THR A 49 2.35 -23.60 3.55
CA THR A 49 1.35 -22.63 3.16
C THR A 49 1.99 -21.24 3.03
N THR A 50 1.91 -20.65 1.87
CA THR A 50 2.39 -19.29 1.62
C THR A 50 1.27 -18.26 1.56
N LYS A 51 0.01 -18.74 1.50
CA LYS A 51 -1.19 -17.91 1.49
C LYS A 51 -2.28 -18.51 2.37
N GLY A 52 -2.57 -17.87 3.51
CA GLY A 52 -3.70 -18.20 4.38
C GLY A 52 -5.05 -17.70 3.85
N PRO A 53 -6.12 -17.83 4.63
CA PRO A 53 -7.44 -17.27 4.31
C PRO A 53 -7.52 -15.77 4.59
N MET A 54 -8.58 -15.13 4.11
CA MET A 54 -9.04 -13.86 4.64
C MET A 54 -9.47 -14.03 6.10
N SER A 55 -9.42 -12.95 6.88
CA SER A 55 -9.70 -12.98 8.32
C SER A 55 -11.10 -13.51 8.66
N GLN A 56 -12.07 -13.27 7.78
CA GLN A 56 -13.44 -13.70 7.94
C GLN A 56 -14.20 -13.68 6.60
N GLU A 57 -15.34 -14.37 6.57
CA GLU A 57 -16.16 -14.49 5.35
C GLU A 57 -16.68 -13.15 4.84
N VAL A 58 -17.11 -12.25 5.71
CA VAL A 58 -17.60 -10.93 5.28
C VAL A 58 -16.50 -10.12 4.59
N ALA A 59 -15.27 -10.20 5.08
CA ALA A 59 -14.14 -9.50 4.47
C ALA A 59 -13.85 -10.04 3.05
N LEU A 60 -13.94 -11.36 2.85
CA LEU A 60 -13.82 -11.98 1.53
C LEU A 60 -14.95 -11.51 0.60
N VAL A 61 -16.20 -11.58 1.05
CA VAL A 61 -17.37 -11.19 0.23
C VAL A 61 -17.29 -9.72 -0.18
N ASP A 62 -16.91 -8.84 0.73
CA ASP A 62 -16.81 -7.42 0.43
C ASP A 62 -15.65 -7.12 -0.53
N LEU A 63 -14.51 -7.81 -0.38
CA LEU A 63 -13.39 -7.69 -1.30
C LEU A 63 -13.75 -8.18 -2.71
N LEU A 64 -14.50 -9.27 -2.84
CA LEU A 64 -15.01 -9.75 -4.12
C LEU A 64 -15.96 -8.75 -4.76
N LYS A 65 -16.87 -8.14 -3.98
CA LYS A 65 -17.74 -7.06 -4.48
C LYS A 65 -16.94 -5.84 -4.99
N GLN A 66 -15.84 -5.49 -4.31
CA GLN A 66 -14.97 -4.42 -4.80
C GLN A 66 -14.33 -4.78 -6.15
N VAL A 67 -13.86 -6.02 -6.31
CA VAL A 67 -13.31 -6.51 -7.60
C VAL A 67 -14.37 -6.52 -8.69
N ASP A 68 -15.57 -7.05 -8.41
CA ASP A 68 -16.69 -7.06 -9.35
C ASP A 68 -17.12 -5.64 -9.74
N GLY A 69 -17.17 -4.73 -8.76
CA GLY A 69 -17.43 -3.32 -8.99
C GLY A 69 -16.38 -2.66 -9.89
N ALA A 70 -15.10 -2.96 -9.67
CA ALA A 70 -14.02 -2.46 -10.51
C ALA A 70 -14.18 -2.95 -11.97
N VAL A 71 -14.49 -4.22 -12.17
CA VAL A 71 -14.70 -4.83 -13.50
C VAL A 71 -15.92 -4.24 -14.19
N ALA A 72 -17.02 -4.07 -13.47
CA ALA A 72 -18.23 -3.47 -14.00
C ALA A 72 -18.02 -2.03 -14.51
N HIS A 73 -17.00 -1.34 -13.98
CA HIS A 73 -16.59 0.01 -14.42
C HIS A 73 -15.34 0.01 -15.31
N GLY A 74 -15.04 -1.12 -15.96
CA GLY A 74 -14.06 -1.20 -17.03
C GLY A 74 -12.65 -1.62 -16.63
N ALA A 75 -12.40 -1.97 -15.38
CA ALA A 75 -11.13 -2.59 -14.99
C ALA A 75 -11.00 -4.00 -15.61
N LYS A 76 -9.76 -4.41 -15.87
CA LYS A 76 -9.43 -5.74 -16.38
C LYS A 76 -8.81 -6.60 -15.30
N VAL A 77 -9.27 -7.83 -15.17
CA VAL A 77 -8.62 -8.84 -14.34
C VAL A 77 -7.51 -9.49 -15.16
N LEU A 78 -6.27 -9.24 -14.77
CA LEU A 78 -5.10 -9.87 -15.41
C LEU A 78 -4.71 -11.20 -14.76
N MET A 79 -5.15 -11.43 -13.52
CA MET A 79 -4.92 -12.65 -12.75
C MET A 79 -5.97 -12.76 -11.64
N GLY A 80 -6.44 -13.97 -11.33
CA GLY A 80 -7.34 -14.26 -10.21
C GLY A 80 -8.73 -13.66 -10.34
N GLY A 81 -9.20 -13.04 -9.27
CA GLY A 81 -10.48 -12.33 -9.21
C GLY A 81 -11.62 -13.13 -8.58
N LYS A 82 -11.39 -14.38 -8.17
CA LYS A 82 -12.44 -15.27 -7.70
C LYS A 82 -12.17 -15.81 -6.30
N ARG A 83 -13.24 -16.30 -5.69
CA ARG A 83 -13.15 -17.18 -4.53
C ARG A 83 -12.44 -18.48 -4.91
N ILE A 84 -11.65 -19.03 -4.02
CA ILE A 84 -11.11 -20.38 -4.16
C ILE A 84 -12.12 -21.34 -3.54
N GLU A 85 -12.56 -22.33 -4.32
CA GLU A 85 -13.56 -23.34 -3.92
C GLU A 85 -12.94 -24.38 -2.96
N ARG A 86 -12.89 -23.99 -1.70
CA ARG A 86 -12.43 -24.83 -0.57
C ARG A 86 -13.04 -24.34 0.74
N PRO A 87 -13.05 -25.16 1.82
CA PRO A 87 -13.43 -24.67 3.14
C PRO A 87 -12.56 -23.49 3.60
N GLY A 88 -13.20 -22.44 4.15
CA GLY A 88 -12.56 -21.21 4.60
C GLY A 88 -12.71 -20.06 3.60
N SER A 89 -12.29 -18.88 4.03
CA SER A 89 -12.48 -17.62 3.30
C SER A 89 -11.28 -17.31 2.38
N PHE A 90 -11.07 -18.13 1.37
CA PHE A 90 -9.93 -18.01 0.45
C PHE A 90 -10.30 -17.30 -0.84
N MET A 91 -9.40 -16.41 -1.27
CA MET A 91 -9.49 -15.70 -2.55
C MET A 91 -8.24 -15.93 -3.38
N GLU A 92 -8.41 -15.97 -4.69
CA GLU A 92 -7.29 -15.98 -5.64
C GLU A 92 -6.48 -14.67 -5.51
N THR A 93 -5.15 -14.79 -5.62
CA THR A 93 -4.30 -13.61 -5.76
C THR A 93 -4.65 -12.90 -7.06
N THR A 94 -4.99 -11.61 -6.96
CA THR A 94 -5.65 -10.86 -8.03
C THR A 94 -4.81 -9.68 -8.48
N ILE A 95 -4.76 -9.45 -9.80
CA ILE A 95 -4.23 -8.24 -10.41
C ILE A 95 -5.31 -7.59 -11.24
N LEU A 96 -5.64 -6.33 -10.91
CA LEU A 96 -6.50 -5.46 -11.69
C LEU A 96 -5.65 -4.46 -12.49
N ALA A 97 -6.02 -4.23 -13.74
CA ALA A 97 -5.46 -3.19 -14.59
C ALA A 97 -6.55 -2.32 -15.20
N ASP A 98 -6.16 -1.25 -15.86
CA ASP A 98 -7.08 -0.28 -16.49
C ASP A 98 -8.09 0.34 -15.51
N VAL A 99 -7.72 0.46 -14.23
CA VAL A 99 -8.51 1.15 -13.21
C VAL A 99 -8.34 2.66 -13.44
N LYS A 100 -9.33 3.30 -14.03
CA LYS A 100 -9.32 4.74 -14.36
C LYS A 100 -9.83 5.58 -13.19
N PRO A 101 -9.58 6.90 -13.17
CA PRO A 101 -10.03 7.79 -12.08
C PRO A 101 -11.55 7.83 -11.84
N ASP A 102 -12.37 7.52 -12.85
CA ASP A 102 -13.82 7.42 -12.77
C ASP A 102 -14.31 6.05 -12.26
N ASN A 103 -13.42 5.08 -12.15
CA ASN A 103 -13.72 3.77 -11.56
C ASN A 103 -13.74 3.88 -10.03
N PRO A 104 -14.80 3.42 -9.32
CA PRO A 104 -14.86 3.50 -7.86
C PRO A 104 -13.67 2.82 -7.17
N ALA A 105 -13.12 1.77 -7.75
CA ALA A 105 -11.93 1.08 -7.24
C ALA A 105 -10.68 1.96 -7.17
N PHE A 106 -10.61 3.05 -7.96
CA PHE A 106 -9.45 3.95 -7.98
C PHE A 106 -9.18 4.60 -6.62
N ARG A 107 -10.24 4.89 -5.85
CA ARG A 107 -10.20 5.51 -4.53
C ARG A 107 -10.34 4.51 -3.38
N GLN A 108 -10.67 3.25 -3.66
CA GLN A 108 -10.88 2.24 -2.63
C GLN A 108 -9.58 1.59 -2.19
N GLU A 109 -9.54 1.18 -0.93
CA GLU A 109 -8.52 0.29 -0.40
C GLU A 109 -8.95 -1.17 -0.57
N PHE A 110 -8.15 -1.95 -1.28
CA PHE A 110 -8.29 -3.40 -1.36
C PHE A 110 -7.53 -4.07 -0.20
N PHE A 111 -8.25 -4.40 0.86
CA PHE A 111 -7.65 -4.98 2.07
C PHE A 111 -7.60 -6.52 1.98
N GLY A 112 -6.80 -7.01 1.04
CA GLY A 112 -6.64 -8.42 0.72
C GLY A 112 -5.70 -8.65 -0.46
N PRO A 113 -5.64 -9.85 -1.03
CA PRO A 113 -4.66 -10.25 -2.04
C PRO A 113 -4.95 -9.67 -3.45
N VAL A 114 -5.26 -8.38 -3.52
CA VAL A 114 -5.59 -7.66 -4.76
C VAL A 114 -4.60 -6.53 -5.00
N ALA A 115 -3.95 -6.52 -6.15
CA ALA A 115 -3.05 -5.49 -6.62
C ALA A 115 -3.68 -4.71 -7.79
N MET A 116 -3.58 -3.38 -7.78
CA MET A 116 -3.87 -2.54 -8.94
C MET A 116 -2.58 -2.22 -9.68
N PHE A 117 -2.54 -2.52 -10.97
CA PHE A 117 -1.39 -2.31 -11.85
C PHE A 117 -1.66 -1.13 -12.78
N PHE A 118 -0.80 -0.12 -12.70
CA PHE A 118 -0.87 1.09 -13.49
C PHE A 118 0.38 1.25 -14.36
N ARG A 119 0.18 1.66 -15.61
CA ARG A 119 1.24 2.05 -16.52
C ARG A 119 1.34 3.55 -16.63
N VAL A 120 2.54 4.09 -16.64
CA VAL A 120 2.81 5.51 -16.79
C VAL A 120 3.98 5.73 -17.74
N LYS A 121 3.97 6.84 -18.45
CA LYS A 121 4.98 7.15 -19.46
C LYS A 121 6.29 7.66 -18.87
N ASN A 122 6.20 8.37 -17.75
CA ASN A 122 7.33 9.05 -17.13
C ASN A 122 7.17 9.20 -15.61
N GLU A 123 8.19 9.75 -14.97
CA GLU A 123 8.26 9.95 -13.53
C GLU A 123 7.21 10.94 -13.02
N ASP A 124 6.94 12.02 -13.77
CA ASP A 124 5.96 13.02 -13.35
C ASP A 124 4.53 12.45 -13.35
N GLU A 125 4.19 11.64 -14.35
CA GLU A 125 2.92 10.89 -14.34
C GLU A 125 2.86 9.90 -13.16
N ALA A 126 3.98 9.23 -12.83
CA ALA A 126 4.03 8.31 -11.70
C ALA A 126 3.76 9.04 -10.39
N ILE A 127 4.40 10.19 -10.17
CA ILE A 127 4.22 11.01 -8.97
C ILE A 127 2.80 11.59 -8.90
N ALA A 128 2.28 12.09 -10.02
CA ALA A 128 0.92 12.61 -10.09
C ALA A 128 -0.10 11.51 -9.71
N LEU A 129 0.04 10.33 -10.30
CA LEU A 129 -0.81 9.19 -10.00
C LEU A 129 -0.66 8.73 -8.54
N ALA A 130 0.57 8.66 -8.00
CA ALA A 130 0.80 8.29 -6.61
C ALA A 130 0.10 9.25 -5.64
N ASN A 131 0.13 10.55 -5.94
CA ASN A 131 -0.50 11.59 -5.14
C ASN A 131 -2.03 11.66 -5.30
N ASP A 132 -2.58 11.13 -6.39
CA ASP A 132 -4.00 11.06 -6.64
C ASP A 132 -4.61 9.86 -5.89
N SER A 133 -4.68 10.01 -4.58
CA SER A 133 -5.24 9.06 -3.62
C SER A 133 -5.72 9.80 -2.39
N ASP A 134 -6.79 9.31 -1.78
CA ASP A 134 -7.31 9.82 -0.50
C ASP A 134 -6.45 9.34 0.68
N PHE A 135 -5.67 8.28 0.47
CA PHE A 135 -4.72 7.74 1.44
C PHE A 135 -3.30 8.26 1.25
N GLY A 136 -2.53 8.28 2.33
CA GLY A 136 -1.14 8.71 2.33
C GLY A 136 -0.34 8.12 3.50
N LEU A 137 -0.44 6.81 3.73
CA LEU A 137 0.33 6.15 4.80
C LEU A 137 1.79 6.04 4.41
N GLY A 138 2.07 5.32 3.33
CA GLY A 138 3.43 5.09 2.89
C GLY A 138 3.52 4.79 1.40
N GLY A 139 4.74 4.70 0.91
CA GLY A 139 5.05 4.35 -0.46
C GLY A 139 6.49 3.88 -0.63
N SER A 140 6.75 3.29 -1.78
CA SER A 140 8.06 2.75 -2.12
C SER A 140 8.48 3.18 -3.52
N VAL A 141 9.77 3.51 -3.67
CA VAL A 141 10.40 3.80 -4.96
C VAL A 141 11.52 2.82 -5.20
N PHE A 142 11.50 2.15 -6.34
CA PHE A 142 12.55 1.23 -6.75
C PHE A 142 13.35 1.81 -7.91
N THR A 143 14.63 2.08 -7.67
CA THR A 143 15.54 2.66 -8.65
C THR A 143 17.00 2.31 -8.34
N LYS A 144 17.86 2.26 -9.37
CA LYS A 144 19.31 2.12 -9.18
C LYS A 144 19.99 3.44 -8.81
N ASP A 145 19.34 4.57 -9.10
CA ASP A 145 19.80 5.92 -8.76
C ASP A 145 19.11 6.36 -7.45
N VAL A 146 19.81 6.21 -6.32
CA VAL A 146 19.29 6.55 -4.99
C VAL A 146 18.92 8.04 -4.89
N ALA A 147 19.76 8.94 -5.43
CA ALA A 147 19.47 10.38 -5.42
C ALA A 147 18.20 10.72 -6.21
N ARG A 148 17.92 10.00 -7.29
CA ARG A 148 16.63 10.07 -8.00
C ARG A 148 15.50 9.57 -7.12
N GLY A 149 15.70 8.46 -6.41
CA GLY A 149 14.72 7.91 -5.45
C GLY A 149 14.34 8.93 -4.38
N GLU A 150 15.31 9.63 -3.81
CA GLU A 150 15.09 10.70 -2.82
C GLU A 150 14.30 11.88 -3.41
N ARG A 151 14.61 12.32 -4.63
CA ARG A 151 13.84 13.37 -5.31
C ARG A 151 12.39 12.96 -5.58
N VAL A 152 12.15 11.71 -5.97
CA VAL A 152 10.79 11.19 -6.14
C VAL A 152 10.08 11.13 -4.80
N ALA A 153 10.72 10.56 -3.77
CA ALA A 153 10.17 10.42 -2.44
C ALA A 153 9.73 11.78 -1.86
N SER A 154 10.53 12.84 -2.04
CA SER A 154 10.18 14.19 -1.55
C SER A 154 8.95 14.82 -2.23
N ARG A 155 8.53 14.30 -3.38
CA ARG A 155 7.37 14.79 -4.17
C ARG A 155 6.10 13.96 -3.96
N VAL A 156 6.20 12.80 -3.30
CA VAL A 156 5.05 11.95 -2.99
C VAL A 156 4.49 12.32 -1.61
N ASN A 157 3.21 12.65 -1.57
CA ASN A 157 2.54 13.13 -0.36
C ASN A 157 2.04 11.96 0.51
N THR A 158 2.95 11.38 1.26
CA THR A 158 2.72 10.29 2.22
C THR A 158 3.45 10.54 3.52
N GLY A 159 3.10 9.80 4.57
CA GLY A 159 3.80 9.90 5.86
C GLY A 159 5.15 9.20 5.88
N MET A 160 5.32 8.18 5.04
CA MET A 160 6.54 7.37 4.96
C MET A 160 6.90 7.11 3.49
N MET A 161 8.20 7.10 3.18
CA MET A 161 8.71 6.68 1.87
C MET A 161 9.95 5.81 2.02
N PHE A 162 9.96 4.72 1.26
CA PHE A 162 11.05 3.75 1.26
C PHE A 162 11.69 3.68 -0.13
N ILE A 163 13.02 3.68 -0.17
CA ILE A 163 13.77 3.56 -1.42
C ILE A 163 14.37 2.16 -1.48
N ASN A 164 14.03 1.41 -2.54
CA ASN A 164 14.45 0.02 -2.76
C ASN A 164 14.05 -0.94 -1.64
N ASN A 165 13.04 -0.59 -0.88
CA ASN A 165 12.41 -1.41 0.14
C ASN A 165 10.89 -1.21 0.08
N ILE A 166 10.15 -2.04 0.78
CA ILE A 166 8.70 -1.89 0.95
C ILE A 166 8.40 -1.19 2.27
N ASP A 167 7.17 -0.71 2.42
CA ASP A 167 6.66 -0.16 3.67
C ASP A 167 6.80 -1.17 4.81
N TRP A 168 7.37 -0.73 5.93
CA TRP A 168 7.57 -1.56 7.10
C TRP A 168 7.53 -0.72 8.38
N ALA A 169 7.07 -1.33 9.47
CA ALA A 169 7.14 -0.74 10.80
C ALA A 169 8.47 -1.12 11.48
N ASP A 170 9.19 -0.13 11.97
CA ASP A 170 10.41 -0.30 12.75
C ASP A 170 10.28 0.50 14.05
N ALA A 171 10.63 -0.11 15.18
CA ALA A 171 10.46 0.50 16.49
C ALA A 171 11.23 1.84 16.66
N GLU A 172 12.30 2.02 15.91
CA GLU A 172 13.14 3.22 15.96
C GLU A 172 12.70 4.31 14.97
N LEU A 173 11.83 3.99 14.00
CA LEU A 173 11.40 4.90 12.94
C LEU A 173 9.95 5.37 13.15
N PRO A 174 9.64 6.64 12.90
CA PRO A 174 8.28 7.14 13.03
C PRO A 174 7.37 6.49 11.98
N PHE A 175 6.25 5.91 12.43
CA PHE A 175 5.24 5.31 11.60
C PHE A 175 3.96 6.15 11.59
N GLY A 176 3.38 6.40 10.44
CA GLY A 176 2.11 7.09 10.29
C GLY A 176 1.94 7.76 8.96
N GLY A 177 0.73 8.25 8.70
CA GLY A 177 0.29 8.77 7.42
C GLY A 177 -0.10 10.24 7.42
N VAL A 178 -0.66 10.63 6.30
CA VAL A 178 -1.35 11.90 6.04
C VAL A 178 -2.66 11.61 5.33
N LYS A 179 -3.48 12.60 5.05
CA LYS A 179 -4.80 12.45 4.43
C LYS A 179 -5.69 11.51 5.26
N ASP A 180 -6.51 10.65 4.63
CA ASP A 180 -7.41 9.72 5.31
C ASP A 180 -6.68 8.58 6.05
N SER A 181 -5.38 8.41 5.82
CA SER A 181 -4.54 7.51 6.63
C SER A 181 -4.29 8.03 8.04
N GLY A 182 -4.72 9.25 8.35
CA GLY A 182 -4.66 9.85 9.69
C GLY A 182 -3.54 10.84 9.88
N TYR A 183 -3.32 11.24 11.13
CA TYR A 183 -2.32 12.21 11.55
C TYR A 183 -1.56 11.69 12.78
N GLY A 184 -0.50 12.39 13.14
CA GLY A 184 0.41 11.93 14.20
C GLY A 184 1.43 10.92 13.69
N ARG A 185 2.24 10.43 14.61
CA ARG A 185 3.23 9.37 14.34
C ARG A 185 3.29 8.44 15.54
N GLU A 186 3.34 7.16 15.25
CA GLU A 186 3.69 6.12 16.20
C GLU A 186 5.18 5.81 16.10
N LEU A 187 5.72 5.11 17.07
CA LEU A 187 7.11 4.64 17.11
C LEU A 187 8.16 5.76 17.10
N GLY A 188 9.42 5.38 17.22
CA GLY A 188 10.53 6.31 17.31
C GLY A 188 10.34 7.39 18.38
N ASP A 189 11.13 8.44 18.34
CA ASP A 189 11.04 9.57 19.28
C ASP A 189 9.73 10.36 19.14
N MET A 190 9.10 10.32 17.99
CA MET A 190 7.84 11.03 17.75
C MET A 190 6.64 10.36 18.43
N GLY A 191 6.69 9.04 18.62
CA GLY A 191 5.56 8.29 19.17
C GLY A 191 5.19 8.71 20.58
N ILE A 192 6.16 8.73 21.49
CA ILE A 192 5.93 9.14 22.89
C ILE A 192 5.44 10.59 22.99
N GLN A 193 5.86 11.46 22.07
CA GLN A 193 5.46 12.86 22.05
C GLN A 193 3.97 13.08 21.78
N GLN A 194 3.26 12.08 21.26
CA GLN A 194 1.80 12.13 21.06
C GLN A 194 1.02 12.00 22.39
N PHE A 195 1.66 11.49 23.43
CA PHE A 195 1.05 11.17 24.73
C PHE A 195 1.49 12.12 25.84
N VAL A 196 2.28 13.16 25.52
CA VAL A 196 2.78 14.13 26.51
C VAL A 196 2.26 15.53 26.24
N ASN A 197 2.05 16.29 27.31
CA ASN A 197 1.72 17.70 27.22
C ASN A 197 2.99 18.53 27.02
N LYS A 198 3.14 19.16 25.86
CA LYS A 198 4.26 20.09 25.57
C LYS A 198 3.93 21.45 26.14
N LYS A 199 4.63 21.84 27.23
CA LYS A 199 4.40 23.09 27.94
C LYS A 199 5.53 24.09 27.66
N LEU A 200 5.19 25.28 27.16
CA LEU A 200 6.11 26.39 27.13
C LEU A 200 6.16 27.06 28.52
N VAL A 201 7.36 27.20 29.06
CA VAL A 201 7.62 28.02 30.23
C VAL A 201 8.62 29.10 29.82
N ARG A 202 8.20 30.37 29.91
CA ARG A 202 9.06 31.52 29.65
C ARG A 202 9.26 32.27 30.96
N VAL A 203 10.50 32.56 31.32
CA VAL A 203 10.86 33.34 32.48
C VAL A 203 11.49 34.64 31.99
N ASN A 204 10.90 35.75 32.38
CA ASN A 204 11.49 37.09 32.15
C ASN A 204 11.92 37.69 33.50
N ALA A 205 12.94 38.54 33.48
CA ALA A 205 13.23 39.43 34.64
C ALA A 205 12.05 40.38 34.85
N ILE A 206 11.80 40.77 36.10
CA ILE A 206 10.69 41.69 36.43
C ILE A 206 10.81 43.01 35.69
N ASP A 207 12.04 43.47 35.48
CA ASP A 207 12.34 44.75 34.84
C ASP A 207 12.66 44.64 33.34
N ALA A 208 12.42 43.45 32.70
CA ALA A 208 12.63 43.28 31.28
C ALA A 208 11.54 44.03 30.49
N PRO A 209 11.90 44.76 29.43
CA PRO A 209 10.90 45.37 28.56
C PRO A 209 9.98 44.29 27.96
N ALA A 210 8.70 44.64 27.76
CA ALA A 210 7.65 43.75 27.28
C ALA A 210 7.90 43.26 25.83
#